data_7a9da5ea63abc1bed9f6ecf56e6715b2
#
_entry.id   7a9da5ea63abc1bed9f6ecf56e6715b2
#
_cell.length_a   1.000
_cell.length_b   1.000
_cell.length_c   1.000
_cell.angle_alpha   90.00
_cell.angle_beta   90.00
_cell.angle_gamma   90.00
#
_symmetry.space_group_name_H-M   'P 1'
#
loop_
_entity.id
_entity.type
_entity.pdbx_description
1 polymer ?
#
loop_
_entity_poly.entity_id
_entity_poly.type
_entity_poly.pdbx_seq_one_letter_code
_entity_poly.pdbx_strand_id
1 'polypeptide(L)'
;MREKLSEKNELRFKMKNLRVVLSEMDRKSAAEEVFERLEKTAAFLLADRIMMYHSLPDELYTHDFLKKWAGKKRFYLPRVNGVNLEVLPYEESRLELGSFHIEEPTGNNVTDPSEIELVVVPAVAYDRKGKRLGRGKGFYDRFLKDTHATKVGVGYEFQLLDDIPAEPHDVAMDIIVTQKTTIVIKH
;
A
#
# COMPACT_ATOMS: atom_id res chain seq x y z
N MET A 1 4.39 -13.65 -22.28
CA MET A 1 3.18 -13.26 -21.49
C MET A 1 2.72 -14.36 -20.54
N ARG A 2 2.45 -15.59 -20.95
CA ARG A 2 2.04 -16.70 -20.05
C ARG A 2 3.09 -17.04 -18.99
N GLU A 3 4.36 -17.05 -19.34
CA GLU A 3 5.49 -17.35 -18.46
C GLU A 3 5.60 -16.32 -17.31
N LYS A 4 5.59 -15.02 -17.61
CA LYS A 4 5.59 -13.95 -16.58
C LYS A 4 4.38 -14.01 -15.64
N LEU A 5 3.23 -14.44 -16.15
CA LEU A 5 2.04 -14.61 -15.29
C LEU A 5 2.22 -15.81 -14.35
N SER A 6 2.83 -16.89 -14.79
CA SER A 6 3.20 -18.05 -13.95
C SER A 6 4.15 -17.62 -12.84
N GLU A 7 5.25 -16.93 -13.19
CA GLU A 7 6.23 -16.41 -12.23
C GLU A 7 5.60 -15.47 -11.19
N LYS A 8 4.72 -14.54 -11.63
CA LYS A 8 3.96 -13.67 -10.71
C LYS A 8 3.10 -14.48 -9.74
N ASN A 9 2.44 -15.56 -10.20
CA ASN A 9 1.59 -16.40 -9.37
C ASN A 9 2.39 -17.25 -8.37
N GLU A 10 3.50 -17.81 -8.79
CA GLU A 10 4.43 -18.54 -7.91
C GLU A 10 4.96 -17.61 -6.80
N LEU A 11 5.32 -16.39 -7.15
CA LEU A 11 5.80 -15.40 -6.20
C LEU A 11 4.69 -14.99 -5.22
N ARG A 12 3.45 -14.80 -5.68
CA ARG A 12 2.30 -14.55 -4.80
C ARG A 12 2.07 -15.67 -3.79
N PHE A 13 2.16 -16.92 -4.25
CA PHE A 13 2.02 -18.10 -3.40
C PHE A 13 3.13 -18.17 -2.34
N LYS A 14 4.39 -17.98 -2.74
CA LYS A 14 5.55 -17.93 -1.82
C LYS A 14 5.36 -16.87 -0.75
N MET A 15 5.02 -15.64 -1.14
CA MET A 15 4.83 -14.53 -0.21
C MET A 15 3.64 -14.74 0.73
N LYS A 16 2.56 -15.36 0.26
CA LYS A 16 1.44 -15.73 1.11
C LYS A 16 1.88 -16.67 2.23
N ASN A 17 2.65 -17.71 1.91
CA ASN A 17 3.13 -18.67 2.90
C ASN A 17 4.04 -18.00 3.95
N LEU A 18 4.91 -17.07 3.55
CA LEU A 18 5.76 -16.33 4.49
C LEU A 18 4.96 -15.42 5.43
N ARG A 19 3.85 -14.85 4.95
CA ARG A 19 2.99 -13.98 5.79
C ARG A 19 2.13 -14.75 6.78
N VAL A 20 1.67 -15.94 6.41
CA VAL A 20 0.79 -16.76 7.26
C VAL A 20 1.48 -17.23 8.54
N VAL A 21 2.78 -17.45 8.51
CA VAL A 21 3.55 -17.92 9.68
C VAL A 21 3.89 -16.83 10.70
N LEU A 22 3.65 -15.55 10.37
CA LEU A 22 3.90 -14.45 11.30
C LEU A 22 2.87 -14.44 12.43
N SER A 23 3.34 -14.36 13.67
CA SER A 23 2.47 -14.12 14.81
C SER A 23 1.88 -12.70 14.77
N GLU A 24 0.80 -12.48 15.53
CA GLU A 24 0.22 -11.13 15.66
C GLU A 24 1.23 -10.13 16.24
N MET A 25 2.03 -10.57 17.19
CA MET A 25 3.08 -9.74 17.80
C MET A 25 4.16 -9.36 16.78
N ASP A 26 4.63 -10.31 15.94
CA ASP A 26 5.59 -10.02 14.87
C ASP A 26 5.03 -9.02 13.86
N ARG A 27 3.76 -9.15 13.51
CA ARG A 27 3.09 -8.23 12.57
C ARG A 27 2.99 -6.82 13.11
N LYS A 28 2.62 -6.66 14.40
CA LYS A 28 2.53 -5.34 15.05
C LYS A 28 3.91 -4.70 15.20
N SER A 29 4.89 -5.45 15.68
CA SER A 29 6.27 -4.96 15.83
C SER A 29 6.85 -4.53 14.47
N ALA A 30 6.66 -5.33 13.43
CA ALA A 30 7.10 -4.97 12.09
C ALA A 30 6.42 -3.69 11.58
N ALA A 31 5.12 -3.54 11.84
CA ALA A 31 4.38 -2.35 11.45
C ALA A 31 4.89 -1.10 12.16
N GLU A 32 5.15 -1.17 13.46
CA GLU A 32 5.74 -0.07 14.23
C GLU A 32 7.07 0.37 13.62
N GLU A 33 7.99 -0.55 13.37
CA GLU A 33 9.30 -0.25 12.78
C GLU A 33 9.18 0.38 11.38
N VAL A 34 8.30 -0.15 10.53
CA VAL A 34 8.08 0.37 9.17
C VAL A 34 7.49 1.79 9.22
N PHE A 35 6.47 2.01 10.04
CA PHE A 35 5.81 3.30 10.11
C PHE A 35 6.65 4.36 10.82
N GLU A 36 7.48 4.00 11.79
CA GLU A 36 8.50 4.91 12.35
C GLU A 36 9.53 5.37 11.29
N ARG A 37 9.87 4.51 10.33
CA ARG A 37 10.71 4.90 9.20
C ARG A 37 9.98 5.78 8.21
N LEU A 38 8.73 5.45 7.90
CA LEU A 38 7.89 6.26 7.01
C LEU A 38 7.74 7.69 7.55
N GLU A 39 7.46 7.84 8.84
CA GLU A 39 7.30 9.14 9.52
C GLU A 39 8.53 10.06 9.38
N LYS A 40 9.72 9.50 9.20
CA LYS A 40 10.99 10.23 9.03
C LYS A 40 11.27 10.62 7.59
N THR A 41 10.49 10.14 6.63
CA THR A 41 10.69 10.51 5.22
C THR A 41 10.19 11.92 4.95
N ALA A 42 10.90 12.66 4.09
CA ALA A 42 10.45 13.98 3.66
C ALA A 42 9.07 13.94 3.00
N ALA A 43 8.77 12.85 2.26
CA ALA A 43 7.48 12.64 1.63
C ALA A 43 6.34 12.63 2.65
N PHE A 44 6.48 11.92 3.78
CA PHE A 44 5.46 11.91 4.83
C PHE A 44 5.40 13.22 5.61
N LEU A 45 6.55 13.81 5.93
CA LEU A 45 6.61 15.05 6.70
C LEU A 45 5.91 16.20 5.98
N LEU A 46 6.09 16.31 4.67
CA LEU A 46 5.55 17.39 3.86
C LEU A 46 4.09 17.17 3.44
N ALA A 47 3.67 15.92 3.24
CA ALA A 47 2.31 15.62 2.82
C ALA A 47 1.29 15.86 3.93
N ASP A 48 0.16 16.48 3.60
CA ASP A 48 -1.00 16.67 4.47
C ASP A 48 -2.18 15.76 4.07
N ARG A 49 -2.34 15.49 2.77
CA ARG A 49 -3.40 14.64 2.21
C ARG A 49 -2.80 13.31 1.76
N ILE A 50 -3.03 12.27 2.56
CA ILE A 50 -2.39 10.97 2.43
C ILE A 50 -3.43 9.88 2.20
N MET A 51 -3.33 9.20 1.07
CA MET A 51 -4.10 7.97 0.85
C MET A 51 -3.36 6.79 1.48
N MET A 52 -4.04 6.11 2.38
CA MET A 52 -3.61 4.86 3.02
C MET A 52 -4.44 3.68 2.52
N TYR A 53 -4.12 2.49 2.99
CA TYR A 53 -4.98 1.32 2.90
C TYR A 53 -5.37 0.87 4.31
N HIS A 54 -6.55 0.29 4.47
CA HIS A 54 -6.97 -0.37 5.70
C HIS A 54 -6.55 -1.83 5.61
N SER A 55 -5.55 -2.22 6.40
CA SER A 55 -4.85 -3.50 6.22
C SER A 55 -5.73 -4.71 6.46
N LEU A 56 -5.63 -5.68 5.56
CA LEU A 56 -6.14 -7.04 5.76
C LEU A 56 -5.30 -7.78 6.82
N PRO A 57 -5.82 -8.87 7.41
CA PRO A 57 -5.12 -9.61 8.46
C PRO A 57 -3.73 -10.14 8.06
N ASP A 58 -3.47 -10.33 6.76
CA ASP A 58 -2.20 -10.82 6.24
C ASP A 58 -1.28 -9.69 5.70
N GLU A 59 -1.71 -8.45 5.78
CA GLU A 59 -0.94 -7.27 5.37
C GLU A 59 -0.20 -6.63 6.53
N LEU A 60 0.73 -5.74 6.23
CA LEU A 60 1.37 -4.89 7.23
C LEU A 60 0.29 -4.03 7.91
N TYR A 61 0.20 -4.09 9.23
CA TYR A 61 -0.88 -3.51 10.01
C TYR A 61 -0.87 -1.99 10.00
N THR A 62 -1.95 -1.36 9.53
CA THR A 62 -2.02 0.10 9.33
C THR A 62 -2.90 0.82 10.35
N HIS A 63 -3.74 0.11 11.10
CA HIS A 63 -4.81 0.74 11.88
C HIS A 63 -4.28 1.64 12.99
N ASP A 64 -3.24 1.25 13.72
CA ASP A 64 -2.66 2.05 14.79
C ASP A 64 -1.98 3.31 14.26
N PHE A 65 -1.34 3.21 13.08
CA PHE A 65 -0.76 4.36 12.41
C PHE A 65 -1.82 5.39 11.98
N LEU A 66 -2.92 4.92 11.39
CA LEU A 66 -4.06 5.77 11.04
C LEU A 66 -4.60 6.51 12.27
N LYS A 67 -4.83 5.80 13.38
CA LYS A 67 -5.31 6.39 14.64
C LYS A 67 -4.33 7.42 15.22
N LYS A 68 -3.04 7.10 15.21
CA LYS A 68 -1.97 7.99 15.72
C LYS A 68 -1.95 9.34 15.02
N TRP A 69 -2.23 9.37 13.72
CA TRP A 69 -2.05 10.56 12.89
C TRP A 69 -3.36 11.23 12.45
N ALA A 70 -4.53 10.61 12.64
CA ALA A 70 -5.83 11.10 12.16
C ALA A 70 -6.18 12.53 12.60
N GLY A 71 -5.69 12.99 13.76
CA GLY A 71 -5.88 14.37 14.21
C GLY A 71 -4.83 15.38 13.73
N LYS A 72 -3.81 14.92 13.01
CA LYS A 72 -2.66 15.74 12.58
C LYS A 72 -2.49 15.83 11.08
N LYS A 73 -2.98 14.82 10.35
CA LYS A 73 -2.96 14.72 8.90
C LYS A 73 -4.30 14.24 8.38
N ARG A 74 -4.62 14.53 7.13
CA ARG A 74 -5.86 14.09 6.47
C ARG A 74 -5.61 12.77 5.76
N PHE A 75 -6.19 11.71 6.30
CA PHE A 75 -6.14 10.40 5.67
C PHE A 75 -7.35 10.13 4.79
N TYR A 76 -7.10 9.36 3.77
CA TYR A 76 -8.08 8.87 2.82
C TYR A 76 -7.88 7.37 2.62
N LEU A 77 -8.97 6.66 2.36
CA LEU A 77 -8.95 5.23 2.07
C LEU A 77 -9.58 4.95 0.70
N PRO A 78 -9.13 3.90 0.02
CA PRO A 78 -9.77 3.44 -1.20
C PRO A 78 -11.08 2.72 -0.91
N ARG A 79 -12.04 2.91 -1.81
CA ARG A 79 -13.26 2.10 -1.94
C ARG A 79 -13.33 1.52 -3.35
N VAL A 80 -13.68 0.24 -3.46
CA VAL A 80 -13.84 -0.40 -4.77
C VAL A 80 -15.14 0.07 -5.42
N ASN A 81 -15.03 0.62 -6.63
CA ASN A 81 -16.16 0.94 -7.51
C ASN A 81 -15.95 0.30 -8.88
N GLY A 82 -16.59 -0.84 -9.11
CA GLY A 82 -16.40 -1.64 -10.32
C GLY A 82 -14.96 -2.14 -10.45
N VAL A 83 -14.24 -1.63 -11.43
CA VAL A 83 -12.82 -1.97 -11.69
C VAL A 83 -11.85 -0.92 -11.16
N ASN A 84 -12.35 0.19 -10.63
CA ASN A 84 -11.56 1.34 -10.17
C ASN A 84 -11.58 1.49 -8.66
N LEU A 85 -10.70 2.37 -8.16
CA LEU A 85 -10.72 2.85 -6.78
C LEU A 85 -11.26 4.27 -6.74
N GLU A 86 -12.20 4.51 -5.83
CA GLU A 86 -12.58 5.83 -5.35
C GLU A 86 -11.81 6.14 -4.07
N VAL A 87 -11.56 7.40 -3.80
CA VAL A 87 -10.84 7.85 -2.61
C VAL A 87 -11.79 8.65 -1.72
N LEU A 88 -11.95 8.24 -0.48
CA LEU A 88 -12.83 8.91 0.49
C LEU A 88 -12.07 9.23 1.77
N PRO A 89 -12.48 10.30 2.50
CA PRO A 89 -11.90 10.62 3.80
C PRO A 89 -12.00 9.45 4.77
N TYR A 90 -10.92 9.22 5.54
CA TYR A 90 -10.90 8.24 6.62
C TYR A 90 -11.57 8.77 7.86
N GLU A 91 -12.62 8.09 8.30
CA GLU A 91 -13.25 8.25 9.61
C GLU A 91 -13.51 6.84 10.17
N GLU A 92 -12.89 6.50 11.31
CA GLU A 92 -12.97 5.14 11.88
C GLU A 92 -14.43 4.69 12.10
N SER A 93 -15.30 5.62 12.51
CA SER A 93 -16.73 5.36 12.74
C SER A 93 -17.55 5.15 11.47
N ARG A 94 -16.97 5.36 10.30
CA ARG A 94 -17.63 5.26 8.99
C ARG A 94 -17.02 4.21 8.10
N LEU A 95 -16.42 3.17 8.69
CA LEU A 95 -15.95 2.01 7.96
C LEU A 95 -17.01 0.93 7.95
N GLU A 96 -17.25 0.35 6.79
CA GLU A 96 -18.14 -0.81 6.60
C GLU A 96 -17.43 -1.88 5.76
N LEU A 97 -17.84 -3.12 5.97
CA LEU A 97 -17.28 -4.25 5.21
C LEU A 97 -17.76 -4.18 3.76
N GLY A 98 -16.84 -3.85 2.87
CA GLY A 98 -17.07 -3.71 1.45
C GLY A 98 -16.68 -4.93 0.63
N SER A 99 -16.33 -4.69 -0.62
CA SER A 99 -15.87 -5.72 -1.54
C SER A 99 -14.61 -6.42 -1.03
N PHE A 100 -14.51 -7.73 -1.30
CA PHE A 100 -13.36 -8.56 -0.90
C PHE A 100 -13.12 -8.66 0.62
N HIS A 101 -14.14 -8.42 1.45
CA HIS A 101 -14.04 -8.40 2.92
C HIS A 101 -13.01 -7.37 3.44
N ILE A 102 -12.88 -6.24 2.75
CA ILE A 102 -12.07 -5.11 3.16
C ILE A 102 -12.98 -4.07 3.81
N GLU A 103 -12.57 -3.49 4.93
CA GLU A 103 -13.25 -2.34 5.50
C GLU A 103 -12.99 -1.11 4.62
N GLU A 104 -14.06 -0.55 4.08
CA GLU A 104 -14.06 0.57 3.14
C GLU A 104 -14.79 1.78 3.74
N PRO A 105 -14.38 3.01 3.43
CA PRO A 105 -15.08 4.22 3.88
C PRO A 105 -16.44 4.34 3.22
N THR A 106 -17.42 4.77 4.00
CA THR A 106 -18.79 5.02 3.52
C THR A 106 -19.03 6.49 3.20
N GLY A 107 -20.14 6.77 2.53
CA GLY A 107 -20.56 8.12 2.17
C GLY A 107 -20.35 8.46 0.71
N ASN A 108 -20.63 9.72 0.37
CA ASN A 108 -20.63 10.23 -1.02
C ASN A 108 -19.54 11.27 -1.27
N ASN A 109 -18.70 11.56 -0.28
CA ASN A 109 -17.62 12.56 -0.38
C ASN A 109 -16.40 12.00 -1.07
N VAL A 110 -16.55 11.60 -2.33
CA VAL A 110 -15.42 11.13 -3.15
C VAL A 110 -14.46 12.30 -3.37
N THR A 111 -13.19 12.08 -3.02
CA THR A 111 -12.12 13.07 -3.17
C THR A 111 -11.49 12.94 -4.55
N ASP A 112 -11.18 14.06 -5.19
CA ASP A 112 -10.42 14.05 -6.43
C ASP A 112 -9.02 13.46 -6.19
N PRO A 113 -8.61 12.40 -6.91
CA PRO A 113 -7.28 11.81 -6.76
C PRO A 113 -6.12 12.81 -6.93
N SER A 114 -6.33 13.88 -7.69
CA SER A 114 -5.32 14.95 -7.87
C SER A 114 -5.01 15.74 -6.59
N GLU A 115 -5.89 15.68 -5.59
CA GLU A 115 -5.68 16.32 -4.31
C GLU A 115 -4.77 15.52 -3.36
N ILE A 116 -4.49 14.26 -3.67
CA ILE A 116 -3.66 13.38 -2.86
C ILE A 116 -2.18 13.68 -3.13
N GLU A 117 -1.42 13.89 -2.06
CA GLU A 117 0.01 14.25 -2.10
C GLU A 117 0.91 13.03 -1.91
N LEU A 118 0.46 12.06 -1.15
CA LEU A 118 1.16 10.82 -0.85
C LEU A 118 0.19 9.64 -0.90
N VAL A 119 0.59 8.57 -1.57
CA VAL A 119 -0.14 7.29 -1.56
C VAL A 119 0.75 6.22 -0.94
N VAL A 120 0.30 5.64 0.16
CA VAL A 120 0.91 4.44 0.75
C VAL A 120 0.26 3.22 0.11
N VAL A 121 1.06 2.47 -0.63
CA VAL A 121 0.59 1.42 -1.55
C VAL A 121 0.90 0.04 -0.97
N PRO A 122 -0.11 -0.84 -0.78
CA PRO A 122 0.13 -2.21 -0.37
C PRO A 122 0.63 -3.07 -1.54
N ALA A 123 1.40 -4.11 -1.23
CA ALA A 123 1.79 -5.10 -2.22
C ALA A 123 2.03 -6.49 -1.64
N VAL A 124 2.15 -7.45 -2.53
CA VAL A 124 2.63 -8.80 -2.23
C VAL A 124 4.16 -8.80 -2.13
N ALA A 125 4.84 -8.06 -3.01
CA ALA A 125 6.28 -7.87 -3.00
C ALA A 125 6.67 -6.56 -3.70
N TYR A 126 7.87 -6.09 -3.39
CA TYR A 126 8.55 -4.99 -4.07
C TYR A 126 9.95 -5.43 -4.49
N ASP A 127 10.53 -4.75 -5.47
CA ASP A 127 11.96 -4.87 -5.73
C ASP A 127 12.71 -3.56 -5.50
N ARG A 128 14.04 -3.65 -5.48
CA ARG A 128 14.92 -2.51 -5.22
C ARG A 128 14.90 -1.42 -6.30
N LYS A 129 14.22 -1.68 -7.42
CA LYS A 129 14.02 -0.75 -8.54
C LYS A 129 12.66 -0.06 -8.50
N GLY A 130 11.87 -0.32 -7.46
CA GLY A 130 10.55 0.28 -7.28
C GLY A 130 9.40 -0.52 -7.90
N LYS A 131 9.66 -1.65 -8.56
CA LYS A 131 8.58 -2.48 -9.08
C LYS A 131 7.73 -3.06 -7.95
N ARG A 132 6.45 -3.23 -8.21
CA ARG A 132 5.46 -3.71 -7.26
C ARG A 132 4.70 -4.91 -7.82
N LEU A 133 4.57 -5.97 -7.04
CA LEU A 133 3.68 -7.08 -7.30
C LEU A 133 2.40 -6.94 -6.47
N GLY A 134 1.29 -6.63 -7.11
CA GLY A 134 -0.04 -6.59 -6.48
C GLY A 134 -0.72 -7.96 -6.43
N ARG A 135 -1.93 -7.99 -5.86
CA ARG A 135 -2.76 -9.21 -5.73
C ARG A 135 -3.39 -9.68 -7.06
N GLY A 136 -3.19 -8.95 -8.17
CA GLY A 136 -3.62 -9.36 -9.51
C GLY A 136 -4.92 -8.74 -10.02
N LYS A 137 -5.57 -7.86 -9.28
CA LYS A 137 -6.80 -7.16 -9.72
C LYS A 137 -6.52 -5.87 -10.49
N GLY A 138 -5.30 -5.33 -10.42
CA GLY A 138 -4.88 -4.12 -11.15
C GLY A 138 -5.47 -2.81 -10.62
N PHE A 139 -6.15 -2.79 -9.48
CA PHE A 139 -6.77 -1.59 -8.92
C PHE A 139 -5.78 -0.45 -8.73
N TYR A 140 -4.66 -0.72 -8.06
CA TYR A 140 -3.65 0.30 -7.80
C TYR A 140 -2.91 0.72 -9.07
N ASP A 141 -2.64 -0.18 -10.02
CA ASP A 141 -1.95 0.21 -11.26
C ASP A 141 -2.82 1.16 -12.10
N ARG A 142 -4.14 0.93 -12.15
CA ARG A 142 -5.06 1.86 -12.80
C ARG A 142 -5.14 3.21 -12.07
N PHE A 143 -5.27 3.18 -10.73
CA PHE A 143 -5.35 4.39 -9.93
C PHE A 143 -4.06 5.22 -9.98
N LEU A 144 -2.90 4.57 -9.84
CA LEU A 144 -1.61 5.24 -9.76
C LEU A 144 -1.11 5.78 -11.10
N LYS A 145 -1.66 5.31 -12.22
CA LYS A 145 -1.25 5.74 -13.55
C LYS A 145 -1.45 7.24 -13.77
N ASP A 146 -2.52 7.78 -13.21
CA ASP A 146 -2.95 9.16 -13.45
C ASP A 146 -2.74 10.06 -12.20
N THR A 147 -2.07 9.55 -11.14
CA THR A 147 -1.77 10.35 -9.95
C THR A 147 -0.39 10.98 -10.01
N HIS A 148 -0.29 12.21 -9.50
CA HIS A 148 0.98 12.92 -9.29
C HIS A 148 1.52 12.75 -7.87
N ALA A 149 0.79 12.06 -6.99
CA ALA A 149 1.20 11.80 -5.62
C ALA A 149 2.49 10.99 -5.54
N THR A 150 3.29 11.24 -4.52
CA THR A 150 4.44 10.37 -4.20
C THR A 150 3.94 8.98 -3.80
N LYS A 151 4.45 7.94 -4.43
CA LYS A 151 4.05 6.54 -4.23
C LYS A 151 5.03 5.85 -3.29
N VAL A 152 4.58 5.49 -2.10
CA VAL A 152 5.39 4.80 -1.10
C VAL A 152 4.88 3.38 -0.91
N GLY A 153 5.71 2.41 -1.25
CA GLY A 153 5.46 1.00 -0.91
C GLY A 153 5.91 0.71 0.52
N VAL A 154 5.07 0.03 1.29
CA VAL A 154 5.40 -0.42 2.65
C VAL A 154 5.19 -1.92 2.78
N GLY A 155 6.08 -2.62 3.46
CA GLY A 155 5.99 -4.06 3.62
C GLY A 155 6.98 -4.64 4.61
N TYR A 156 6.85 -5.95 4.84
CA TYR A 156 7.84 -6.71 5.62
C TYR A 156 9.15 -6.80 4.85
N GLU A 157 10.27 -6.91 5.56
CA GLU A 157 11.60 -7.01 4.92
C GLU A 157 11.69 -8.14 3.89
N PHE A 158 11.07 -9.29 4.15
CA PHE A 158 11.07 -10.42 3.20
C PHE A 158 10.26 -10.17 1.91
N GLN A 159 9.44 -9.12 1.87
CA GLN A 159 8.71 -8.71 0.67
C GLN A 159 9.57 -7.85 -0.28
N LEU A 160 10.76 -7.40 0.18
CA LEU A 160 11.72 -6.68 -0.65
C LEU A 160 12.66 -7.68 -1.33
N LEU A 161 12.51 -7.82 -2.64
CA LEU A 161 13.25 -8.75 -3.47
C LEU A 161 14.29 -8.02 -4.33
N ASP A 162 15.21 -8.77 -4.95
CA ASP A 162 16.19 -8.17 -5.86
C ASP A 162 15.56 -7.77 -7.19
N ASP A 163 14.66 -8.59 -7.72
CA ASP A 163 13.91 -8.30 -8.95
C ASP A 163 12.56 -9.02 -8.94
N ILE A 164 11.55 -8.41 -9.54
CA ILE A 164 10.23 -9.03 -9.76
C ILE A 164 9.80 -8.90 -11.21
N PRO A 165 9.04 -9.87 -11.75
CA PRO A 165 8.50 -9.77 -13.09
C PRO A 165 7.56 -8.57 -13.22
N ALA A 166 7.84 -7.67 -14.14
CA ALA A 166 7.02 -6.48 -14.42
C ALA A 166 6.47 -6.48 -15.83
N GLU A 167 5.35 -5.78 -16.01
CA GLU A 167 4.69 -5.52 -17.28
C GLU A 167 4.69 -4.00 -17.56
N PRO A 168 4.55 -3.57 -18.81
CA PRO A 168 4.63 -2.15 -19.19
C PRO A 168 3.61 -1.25 -18.50
N HIS A 169 2.51 -1.82 -18.00
CA HIS A 169 1.45 -1.07 -17.31
C HIS A 169 1.60 -1.04 -15.78
N ASP A 170 2.57 -1.78 -15.22
CA ASP A 170 2.84 -1.78 -13.79
C ASP A 170 3.47 -0.43 -13.39
N VAL A 171 2.91 0.22 -12.37
CA VAL A 171 3.40 1.52 -11.88
C VAL A 171 4.43 1.31 -10.78
N ALA A 172 5.61 1.91 -10.96
CA ALA A 172 6.70 1.85 -9.97
C ALA A 172 6.44 2.76 -8.76
N MET A 173 7.00 2.37 -7.61
CA MET A 173 7.04 3.19 -6.39
C MET A 173 8.16 4.22 -6.48
N ASP A 174 8.00 5.34 -5.78
CA ASP A 174 9.04 6.35 -5.62
C ASP A 174 9.90 6.07 -4.38
N ILE A 175 9.30 5.48 -3.35
CA ILE A 175 9.96 5.09 -2.10
C ILE A 175 9.48 3.70 -1.68
N ILE A 176 10.38 2.91 -1.10
CA ILE A 176 10.03 1.64 -0.45
C ILE A 176 10.54 1.66 0.98
N VAL A 177 9.69 1.29 1.93
CA VAL A 177 10.00 1.24 3.36
C VAL A 177 9.67 -0.14 3.93
N THR A 178 10.67 -0.77 4.53
CA THR A 178 10.54 -2.02 5.29
C THR A 178 11.05 -1.82 6.72
N GLN A 179 11.06 -2.85 7.57
CA GLN A 179 11.61 -2.72 8.93
C GLN A 179 13.07 -2.26 8.94
N LYS A 180 13.86 -2.67 7.96
CA LYS A 180 15.32 -2.45 7.94
C LYS A 180 15.77 -1.48 6.85
N THR A 181 14.97 -1.31 5.80
CA THR A 181 15.40 -0.65 4.57
C THR A 181 14.47 0.50 4.20
N THR A 182 15.03 1.62 3.79
CA THR A 182 14.33 2.72 3.12
C THR A 182 15.06 3.02 1.83
N ILE A 183 14.39 2.85 0.69
CA ILE A 183 14.95 3.08 -0.64
C ILE A 183 14.18 4.22 -1.31
N VAL A 184 14.90 5.24 -1.75
CA VAL A 184 14.37 6.27 -2.65
C VAL A 184 14.78 5.90 -4.07
N ILE A 185 13.79 5.71 -4.93
CA ILE A 185 14.01 5.32 -6.32
C ILE A 185 14.36 6.55 -7.13
N LYS A 186 15.46 6.48 -7.86
CA LYS A 186 15.87 7.52 -8.82
C LYS A 186 15.25 7.20 -10.17
N HIS A 187 14.42 8.09 -10.66
CA HIS A 187 13.80 8.02 -12.00
C HIS A 187 14.68 8.70 -13.04
#